data_d34d3356cc48c5e68a464047dfcf4e36
#
_entry.id   d34d3356cc48c5e68a464047dfcf4e36
#
_cell.length_a   1.000
_cell.length_b   1.000
_cell.length_c   1.000
_cell.angle_alpha   90.00
_cell.angle_beta   90.00
_cell.angle_gamma   90.00
#
_symmetry.space_group_name_H-M   'P 1'
#
loop_
_entity.id
_entity.type
_entity.pdbx_description
1 polymer ?
#
loop_
_entity_poly.entity_id
_entity_poly.type
_entity_poly.pdbx_seq_one_letter_code
_entity_poly.pdbx_strand_id
1 'polypeptide(L)'
;GPNIGLINSLASHARVNRYGFIESPYRKVVKGKVTDEVVYLPAMEESDYTIAQANSELDSKGSFVTKLVSCRRDGDFIMTSPEDIDYMDVSPKQVVSCAASLIPFLENDDANRALMGSNMMRQAVPLIQAESPLVGTGVEKTVAVDSGVTIIADRNGVVDKIDGKRIVVRVTDKIKTTESGVDIYTLQKFQRSNQSTCINQRPLVK
;
A
#
# COMPACT_ATOMS: atom_id res chain seq x y z
N GLY A 1 12.09 19.88 13.12
CA GLY A 1 11.29 21.09 13.29
C GLY A 1 10.32 20.99 14.47
N PRO A 2 9.49 22.00 14.74
CA PRO A 2 8.59 22.01 15.91
C PRO A 2 7.55 20.89 15.89
N ASN A 3 7.31 20.28 14.76
CA ASN A 3 6.32 19.18 14.59
C ASN A 3 6.92 17.77 14.76
N ILE A 4 8.17 17.66 15.16
CA ILE A 4 8.80 16.33 15.34
C ILE A 4 8.06 15.53 16.42
N GLY A 5 7.74 14.29 16.13
CA GLY A 5 6.95 13.42 17.02
C GLY A 5 5.45 13.73 17.08
N LEU A 6 4.98 14.86 16.53
CA LEU A 6 3.57 15.23 16.49
C LEU A 6 2.87 14.79 15.20
N ILE A 7 3.61 14.72 14.10
CA ILE A 7 3.10 14.27 12.81
C ILE A 7 3.65 12.88 12.54
N ASN A 8 2.78 11.89 12.61
CA ASN A 8 3.10 10.49 12.39
C ASN A 8 2.30 9.95 11.20
N SER A 9 2.85 8.96 10.54
CA SER A 9 2.20 8.27 9.42
C SER A 9 2.04 6.78 9.73
N LEU A 10 0.95 6.19 9.26
CA LEU A 10 0.75 4.76 9.33
C LEU A 10 1.66 4.06 8.31
N ALA A 11 2.23 2.90 8.68
CA ALA A 11 2.98 2.09 7.75
C ALA A 11 2.09 1.61 6.59
N SER A 12 2.67 1.46 5.40
CA SER A 12 1.91 1.23 4.16
C SER A 12 1.04 -0.03 4.18
N HIS A 13 1.45 -1.08 4.89
CA HIS A 13 0.71 -2.35 4.99
C HIS A 13 -0.05 -2.50 6.31
N ALA A 14 0.10 -1.57 7.24
CA ALA A 14 -0.59 -1.62 8.52
C ALA A 14 -2.07 -1.26 8.38
N ARG A 15 -2.87 -1.83 9.26
CA ARG A 15 -4.28 -1.48 9.38
C ARG A 15 -4.69 -1.38 10.84
N VAL A 16 -5.82 -0.77 11.10
CA VAL A 16 -6.42 -0.70 12.44
C VAL A 16 -7.51 -1.76 12.53
N ASN A 17 -7.44 -2.60 13.55
CA ASN A 17 -8.46 -3.63 13.78
C ASN A 17 -9.74 -3.05 14.41
N ARG A 18 -10.76 -3.89 14.59
CA ARG A 18 -12.04 -3.48 15.20
C ARG A 18 -11.93 -3.00 16.65
N TYR A 19 -10.84 -3.31 17.33
CA TYR A 19 -10.58 -2.89 18.72
C TYR A 19 -9.74 -1.61 18.81
N GLY A 20 -9.31 -1.04 17.67
CA GLY A 20 -8.48 0.14 17.62
C GLY A 20 -6.97 -0.11 17.69
N PHE A 21 -6.51 -1.35 17.70
CA PHE A 21 -5.09 -1.68 17.68
C PHE A 21 -4.54 -1.71 16.25
N ILE A 22 -3.31 -1.23 16.09
CA ILE A 22 -2.59 -1.31 14.82
C ILE A 22 -2.02 -2.72 14.67
N GLU A 23 -2.26 -3.34 13.53
CA GLU A 23 -1.75 -4.64 13.17
C GLU A 23 -1.06 -4.62 11.82
N SER A 24 -0.07 -5.49 11.65
CA SER A 24 0.71 -5.62 10.42
C SER A 24 0.57 -7.01 9.83
N PRO A 25 0.68 -7.17 8.51
CA PRO A 25 0.59 -8.48 7.86
C PRO A 25 1.89 -9.25 7.96
N TYR A 26 1.76 -10.56 8.12
CA TYR A 26 2.86 -11.52 8.08
C TYR A 26 2.43 -12.77 7.32
N ARG A 27 3.37 -13.38 6.61
CA ARG A 27 3.16 -14.65 5.94
C ARG A 27 3.44 -15.79 6.90
N LYS A 28 2.52 -16.73 6.99
CA LYS A 28 2.66 -17.90 7.88
C LYS A 28 3.71 -18.86 7.33
N VAL A 29 4.60 -19.32 8.20
CA VAL A 29 5.62 -20.32 7.90
C VAL A 29 5.29 -21.62 8.63
N VAL A 30 5.23 -22.72 7.90
CA VAL A 30 4.99 -24.05 8.44
C VAL A 30 6.15 -24.96 8.07
N LYS A 31 6.83 -25.51 9.08
CA LYS A 31 7.98 -26.44 8.92
C LYS A 31 9.04 -25.95 7.93
N GLY A 32 9.44 -24.69 8.06
CA GLY A 32 10.45 -24.08 7.20
C GLY A 32 10.00 -23.70 5.80
N LYS A 33 8.69 -23.83 5.51
CA LYS A 33 8.09 -23.46 4.22
C LYS A 33 7.16 -22.27 4.40
N VAL A 34 7.38 -21.21 3.61
CA VAL A 34 6.52 -20.02 3.58
C VAL A 34 5.23 -20.34 2.82
N THR A 35 4.11 -20.04 3.43
CA THR A 35 2.77 -20.21 2.81
C THR A 35 2.25 -18.88 2.26
N ASP A 36 1.19 -18.94 1.46
CA ASP A 36 0.51 -17.72 0.94
C ASP A 36 -0.52 -17.17 1.92
N GLU A 37 -0.70 -17.82 3.07
CA GLU A 37 -1.61 -17.34 4.12
C GLU A 37 -1.01 -16.10 4.80
N VAL A 38 -1.75 -15.00 4.77
CA VAL A 38 -1.37 -13.75 5.41
C VAL A 38 -2.20 -13.55 6.67
N VAL A 39 -1.51 -13.35 7.79
CA VAL A 39 -2.12 -13.12 9.10
C VAL A 39 -1.72 -11.74 9.60
N TYR A 40 -2.69 -10.98 10.10
CA TYR A 40 -2.44 -9.67 10.71
C TYR A 40 -2.27 -9.82 12.22
N LEU A 41 -1.14 -9.36 12.72
CA LEU A 41 -0.79 -9.46 14.14
C LEU A 41 -0.58 -8.07 14.75
N PRO A 42 -1.21 -7.76 15.91
CA PRO A 42 -0.85 -6.60 16.71
C PRO A 42 0.49 -6.83 17.43
N ALA A 43 1.10 -5.75 17.92
CA ALA A 43 2.42 -5.81 18.55
C ALA A 43 2.50 -6.78 19.74
N MET A 44 1.42 -6.92 20.51
CA MET A 44 1.38 -7.84 21.66
C MET A 44 1.51 -9.31 21.24
N GLU A 45 0.88 -9.70 20.15
CA GLU A 45 0.98 -11.06 19.62
C GLU A 45 2.28 -11.28 18.84
N GLU A 46 2.74 -10.26 18.11
CA GLU A 46 3.98 -10.32 17.33
C GLU A 46 5.20 -10.67 18.18
N SER A 47 5.29 -10.14 19.40
CA SER A 47 6.44 -10.38 20.30
C SER A 47 6.62 -11.84 20.70
N ASP A 48 5.58 -12.66 20.61
CA ASP A 48 5.62 -14.09 20.97
C ASP A 48 6.18 -14.97 19.84
N TYR A 49 6.35 -14.44 18.63
CA TYR A 49 6.70 -15.20 17.44
C TYR A 49 8.08 -14.82 16.89
N THR A 50 8.71 -15.79 16.24
CA THR A 50 9.94 -15.61 15.48
C THR A 50 9.59 -15.26 14.04
N ILE A 51 10.03 -14.09 13.57
CA ILE A 51 9.65 -13.53 12.28
C ILE A 51 10.89 -13.34 11.41
N ALA A 52 10.94 -14.02 10.26
CA ALA A 52 12.00 -13.88 9.29
C ALA A 52 11.88 -12.57 8.51
N GLN A 53 13.00 -12.02 8.06
CA GLN A 53 13.01 -10.82 7.22
C GLN A 53 12.51 -11.12 5.80
N ALA A 54 11.88 -10.13 5.16
CA ALA A 54 11.29 -10.26 3.83
C ALA A 54 12.31 -10.55 2.72
N ASN A 55 13.56 -10.18 2.90
CA ASN A 55 14.67 -10.40 1.97
C ASN A 55 15.36 -11.77 2.11
N SER A 56 14.85 -12.66 2.97
CA SER A 56 15.39 -14.01 3.11
C SER A 56 15.23 -14.80 1.80
N GLU A 57 16.27 -15.54 1.43
CA GLU A 57 16.28 -16.34 0.22
C GLU A 57 15.36 -17.56 0.36
N LEU A 58 14.47 -17.73 -0.62
CA LEU A 58 13.54 -18.85 -0.74
C LEU A 58 13.81 -19.60 -2.04
N ASP A 59 13.58 -20.91 -2.01
CA ASP A 59 13.59 -21.72 -3.22
C ASP A 59 12.28 -21.56 -4.01
N SER A 60 12.18 -22.23 -5.16
CA SER A 60 10.99 -22.20 -6.01
C SER A 60 9.72 -22.79 -5.33
N LYS A 61 9.89 -23.52 -4.25
CA LYS A 61 8.81 -24.15 -3.47
C LYS A 61 8.44 -23.35 -2.22
N GLY A 62 9.13 -22.24 -1.96
CA GLY A 62 8.91 -21.39 -0.80
C GLY A 62 9.63 -21.83 0.48
N SER A 63 10.59 -22.73 0.40
CA SER A 63 11.41 -23.16 1.55
C SER A 63 12.66 -22.27 1.68
N PHE A 64 13.13 -22.05 2.92
CA PHE A 64 14.36 -21.32 3.15
C PHE A 64 15.58 -22.09 2.64
N VAL A 65 16.46 -21.40 1.92
CA VAL A 65 17.67 -21.99 1.32
C VAL A 65 18.81 -22.09 2.33
N THR A 66 18.93 -21.11 3.22
CA THR A 66 20.02 -21.04 4.21
C THR A 66 19.72 -21.87 5.45
N LYS A 67 20.77 -22.40 6.09
CA LYS A 67 20.65 -23.17 7.36
C LYS A 67 20.28 -22.28 8.54
N LEU A 68 20.74 -21.03 8.53
CA LEU A 68 20.42 -20.02 9.53
C LEU A 68 19.82 -18.80 8.84
N VAL A 69 18.67 -18.38 9.30
CA VAL A 69 17.90 -17.25 8.76
C VAL A 69 17.91 -16.12 9.78
N SER A 70 18.16 -14.90 9.30
CA SER A 70 18.04 -13.70 10.13
C SER A 70 16.58 -13.43 10.47
N CYS A 71 16.28 -13.44 11.76
CA CYS A 71 14.94 -13.25 12.30
C CYS A 71 14.94 -12.22 13.42
N ARG A 72 13.75 -11.77 13.78
CA ARG A 72 13.55 -10.99 15.00
C ARG A 72 12.58 -11.71 15.93
N ARG A 73 12.81 -11.60 17.21
CA ARG A 73 11.94 -12.08 18.27
C ARG A 73 12.00 -11.12 19.44
N ASP A 74 10.83 -10.62 19.86
CA ASP A 74 10.69 -9.68 21.00
C ASP A 74 11.66 -8.48 20.91
N GLY A 75 11.79 -7.92 19.70
CA GLY A 75 12.67 -6.77 19.45
C GLY A 75 14.15 -7.09 19.23
N ASP A 76 14.59 -8.31 19.48
CA ASP A 76 15.96 -8.74 19.26
C ASP A 76 16.14 -9.42 17.91
N PHE A 77 17.32 -9.17 17.29
CA PHE A 77 17.71 -9.85 16.06
C PHE A 77 18.47 -11.13 16.39
N ILE A 78 18.00 -12.24 15.88
CA ILE A 78 18.57 -13.57 16.10
C ILE A 78 18.78 -14.32 14.80
N MET A 79 19.69 -15.30 14.81
CA MET A 79 19.85 -16.27 13.74
C MET A 79 19.23 -17.59 14.17
N THR A 80 18.24 -18.07 13.40
CA THR A 80 17.43 -19.23 13.77
C THR A 80 17.40 -20.25 12.63
N SER A 81 17.18 -21.52 12.95
CA SER A 81 16.94 -22.55 11.93
C SER A 81 15.56 -22.35 11.30
N PRO A 82 15.35 -22.71 10.02
CA PRO A 82 14.05 -22.55 9.35
C PRO A 82 12.87 -23.20 10.05
N GLU A 83 13.12 -24.26 10.82
CA GLU A 83 12.06 -25.00 11.53
C GLU A 83 11.45 -24.22 12.71
N ASP A 84 12.21 -23.29 13.28
CA ASP A 84 11.81 -22.47 14.43
C ASP A 84 11.15 -21.14 14.02
N ILE A 85 10.98 -20.88 12.73
CA ILE A 85 10.37 -19.66 12.20
C ILE A 85 8.86 -19.82 12.15
N ASP A 86 8.15 -18.87 12.76
CA ASP A 86 6.67 -18.85 12.80
C ASP A 86 6.06 -18.05 11.65
N TYR A 87 6.65 -16.89 11.33
CA TYR A 87 6.18 -15.97 10.30
C TYR A 87 7.33 -15.37 9.50
N MET A 88 7.00 -14.78 8.38
CA MET A 88 7.90 -14.01 7.53
C MET A 88 7.25 -12.69 7.14
N ASP A 89 8.04 -11.62 7.08
CA ASP A 89 7.56 -10.33 6.59
C ASP A 89 7.06 -10.45 5.14
N VAL A 90 5.98 -9.74 4.83
CA VAL A 90 5.37 -9.76 3.49
C VAL A 90 6.25 -9.03 2.48
N SER A 91 6.79 -7.87 2.87
CA SER A 91 7.60 -7.02 1.99
C SER A 91 8.53 -6.13 2.82
N PRO A 92 9.72 -5.78 2.30
CA PRO A 92 10.57 -4.76 2.93
C PRO A 92 9.90 -3.39 3.04
N LYS A 93 8.91 -3.11 2.20
CA LYS A 93 8.16 -1.84 2.18
C LYS A 93 7.11 -1.74 3.29
N GLN A 94 6.84 -2.80 4.03
CA GLN A 94 5.78 -2.79 5.04
C GLN A 94 6.05 -1.86 6.23
N VAL A 95 7.30 -1.50 6.47
CA VAL A 95 7.70 -0.64 7.60
C VAL A 95 7.72 0.84 7.27
N VAL A 96 7.61 1.22 5.99
CA VAL A 96 7.65 2.61 5.54
C VAL A 96 6.24 3.16 5.29
N SER A 97 6.08 4.48 5.41
CA SER A 97 4.83 5.15 5.07
C SER A 97 4.59 5.18 3.55
N CYS A 98 3.37 5.52 3.12
CA CYS A 98 3.07 5.70 1.70
C CYS A 98 3.99 6.72 1.02
N ALA A 99 4.26 7.85 1.66
CA ALA A 99 5.14 8.87 1.12
C ALA A 99 6.57 8.37 0.98
N ALA A 100 7.12 7.73 2.02
CA ALA A 100 8.46 7.16 1.97
C ALA A 100 8.60 6.04 0.92
N SER A 101 7.55 5.24 0.71
CA SER A 101 7.55 4.18 -0.29
C SER A 101 7.61 4.67 -1.74
N LEU A 102 7.31 5.94 -1.98
CA LEU A 102 7.40 6.59 -3.29
C LEU A 102 8.78 7.15 -3.63
N ILE A 103 9.72 7.14 -2.68
CA ILE A 103 11.08 7.64 -2.89
C ILE A 103 11.92 6.54 -3.54
N PRO A 104 12.40 6.72 -4.79
CA PRO A 104 13.30 5.75 -5.40
C PRO A 104 14.66 5.78 -4.70
N PHE A 105 15.28 4.61 -4.55
CA PHE A 105 16.58 4.43 -3.88
C PHE A 105 16.61 4.96 -2.44
N LEU A 106 15.50 4.82 -1.72
CA LEU A 106 15.37 5.28 -0.34
C LEU A 106 16.46 4.73 0.59
N GLU A 107 16.90 3.50 0.37
CA GLU A 107 17.94 2.83 1.13
C GLU A 107 19.31 3.52 1.07
N ASN A 108 19.53 4.36 0.07
CA ASN A 108 20.76 5.14 -0.13
C ASN A 108 20.67 6.57 0.40
N ASP A 109 19.50 6.99 0.88
CA ASP A 109 19.25 8.35 1.36
C ASP A 109 19.44 8.46 2.87
N ASP A 110 19.95 9.62 3.31
CA ASP A 110 19.94 10.00 4.70
C ASP A 110 18.52 10.21 5.23
N ALA A 111 18.27 9.79 6.48
CA ALA A 111 16.93 9.87 7.09
C ALA A 111 16.37 11.30 7.13
N ASN A 112 17.21 12.30 7.38
CA ASN A 112 16.79 13.70 7.39
C ASN A 112 16.32 14.17 6.02
N ARG A 113 17.01 13.77 4.96
CA ARG A 113 16.65 14.14 3.58
C ARG A 113 15.41 13.37 3.11
N ALA A 114 15.24 12.12 3.49
CA ALA A 114 14.04 11.34 3.25
C ALA A 114 12.81 11.98 3.93
N LEU A 115 12.94 12.45 5.18
CA LEU A 115 11.89 13.18 5.88
C LEU A 115 11.48 14.46 5.14
N MET A 116 12.47 15.26 4.72
CA MET A 116 12.21 16.47 3.94
C MET A 116 11.51 16.17 2.62
N GLY A 117 11.98 15.16 1.88
CA GLY A 117 11.38 14.72 0.62
C GLY A 117 9.94 14.25 0.79
N SER A 118 9.66 13.46 1.81
CA SER A 118 8.31 12.98 2.13
C SER A 118 7.36 14.16 2.42
N ASN A 119 7.82 15.16 3.17
CA ASN A 119 7.03 16.34 3.46
C ASN A 119 6.77 17.18 2.20
N MET A 120 7.77 17.32 1.33
CA MET A 120 7.63 18.08 0.07
C MET A 120 6.71 17.39 -0.94
N MET A 121 6.66 16.06 -1.00
CA MET A 121 5.71 15.34 -1.84
C MET A 121 4.26 15.67 -1.53
N ARG A 122 3.94 15.96 -0.28
CA ARG A 122 2.58 16.37 0.12
C ARG A 122 2.19 17.78 -0.32
N GLN A 123 3.15 18.57 -0.79
CA GLN A 123 2.97 19.95 -1.28
C GLN A 123 3.02 20.03 -2.81
N ALA A 124 2.99 18.87 -3.50
CA ALA A 124 3.09 18.82 -4.95
C ALA A 124 1.91 19.53 -5.62
N VAL A 125 2.21 20.26 -6.69
CA VAL A 125 1.21 20.93 -7.52
C VAL A 125 0.88 20.03 -8.71
N PRO A 126 -0.41 19.78 -9.01
CA PRO A 126 -0.81 19.02 -10.19
C PRO A 126 -0.32 19.69 -11.48
N LEU A 127 0.25 18.89 -12.37
CA LEU A 127 0.71 19.36 -13.68
C LEU A 127 -0.47 19.54 -14.64
N ILE A 128 -0.34 20.45 -15.59
CA ILE A 128 -1.31 20.65 -16.68
C ILE A 128 -1.46 19.37 -17.49
N GLN A 129 -0.34 18.73 -17.82
CA GLN A 129 -0.30 17.40 -18.43
C GLN A 129 0.41 16.46 -17.46
N ALA A 130 -0.33 15.50 -16.93
CA ALA A 130 0.22 14.50 -16.04
C ALA A 130 1.07 13.48 -16.84
N GLU A 131 2.24 13.16 -16.32
CA GLU A 131 3.16 12.17 -16.88
C GLU A 131 3.54 11.15 -15.80
N SER A 132 3.84 9.93 -16.22
CA SER A 132 4.40 8.94 -15.32
C SER A 132 5.87 9.25 -15.04
N PRO A 133 6.36 8.98 -13.81
CA PRO A 133 7.77 9.20 -13.51
C PRO A 133 8.66 8.24 -14.32
N LEU A 134 9.82 8.73 -14.74
CA LEU A 134 10.82 7.90 -15.44
C LEU A 134 11.41 6.83 -14.54
N VAL A 135 11.59 7.16 -13.26
CA VAL A 135 12.07 6.24 -12.23
C VAL A 135 11.02 6.19 -11.12
N GLY A 136 10.51 5.01 -10.87
CA GLY A 136 9.47 4.80 -9.86
C GLY A 136 9.77 3.59 -8.98
N THR A 137 8.96 3.42 -7.94
CA THR A 137 9.08 2.32 -6.98
C THR A 137 8.09 1.19 -7.20
N GLY A 138 7.16 1.35 -8.14
CA GLY A 138 6.08 0.41 -8.41
C GLY A 138 4.84 0.58 -7.52
N VAL A 139 4.85 1.49 -6.56
CA VAL A 139 3.73 1.79 -5.66
C VAL A 139 2.81 2.88 -6.22
N GLU A 140 3.27 3.64 -7.21
CA GLU A 140 2.60 4.82 -7.74
C GLU A 140 1.18 4.53 -8.21
N LYS A 141 0.99 3.44 -8.95
CA LYS A 141 -0.33 3.04 -9.44
C LYS A 141 -1.30 2.74 -8.29
N THR A 142 -0.85 1.99 -7.30
CA THR A 142 -1.65 1.64 -6.12
C THR A 142 -2.02 2.88 -5.33
N VAL A 143 -1.08 3.78 -5.11
CA VAL A 143 -1.32 5.05 -4.41
C VAL A 143 -2.33 5.92 -5.17
N ALA A 144 -2.20 6.03 -6.50
CA ALA A 144 -3.11 6.80 -7.32
C ALA A 144 -4.55 6.25 -7.27
N VAL A 145 -4.70 4.92 -7.31
CA VAL A 145 -6.01 4.25 -7.22
C VAL A 145 -6.64 4.44 -5.85
N ASP A 146 -5.88 4.15 -4.78
CA ASP A 146 -6.40 4.13 -3.42
C ASP A 146 -6.60 5.53 -2.83
N SER A 147 -5.93 6.55 -3.36
CA SER A 147 -6.09 7.94 -2.92
C SER A 147 -7.48 8.55 -3.21
N GLY A 148 -8.23 7.97 -4.14
CA GLY A 148 -9.52 8.50 -4.57
C GLY A 148 -9.43 9.75 -5.47
N VAL A 149 -8.23 10.17 -5.89
CA VAL A 149 -8.05 11.26 -6.86
C VAL A 149 -8.54 10.86 -8.24
N THR A 150 -8.38 9.60 -8.58
CA THR A 150 -8.90 9.00 -9.82
C THR A 150 -10.12 8.15 -9.53
N ILE A 151 -11.14 8.22 -10.38
CA ILE A 151 -12.31 7.37 -10.33
C ILE A 151 -12.08 6.16 -11.22
N ILE A 152 -12.26 4.98 -10.64
CA ILE A 152 -12.05 3.69 -11.31
C ILE A 152 -13.36 2.91 -11.29
N ALA A 153 -13.66 2.22 -12.38
CA ALA A 153 -14.86 1.41 -12.49
C ALA A 153 -14.85 0.27 -11.47
N ASP A 154 -15.91 0.11 -10.72
CA ASP A 154 -16.08 -0.94 -9.71
C ASP A 154 -16.38 -2.30 -10.35
N ARG A 155 -17.05 -2.30 -11.49
CA ARG A 155 -17.47 -3.50 -12.21
C ARG A 155 -17.17 -3.39 -13.71
N ASN A 156 -17.09 -4.52 -14.38
CA ASN A 156 -16.94 -4.55 -15.83
C ASN A 156 -18.23 -4.03 -16.49
N GLY A 157 -18.09 -3.24 -17.53
CA GLY A 157 -19.21 -2.66 -18.21
C GLY A 157 -18.83 -1.93 -19.49
N VAL A 158 -19.85 -1.36 -20.11
CA VAL A 158 -19.71 -0.52 -21.31
C VAL A 158 -20.20 0.89 -20.97
N VAL A 159 -19.43 1.88 -21.37
CA VAL A 159 -19.79 3.28 -21.18
C VAL A 159 -21.01 3.59 -22.04
N ASP A 160 -22.10 4.03 -21.40
CA ASP A 160 -23.36 4.32 -22.06
C ASP A 160 -23.51 5.82 -22.38
N LYS A 161 -23.20 6.67 -21.38
CA LYS A 161 -23.27 8.13 -21.52
C LYS A 161 -22.10 8.80 -20.80
N ILE A 162 -21.60 9.86 -21.38
CA ILE A 162 -20.55 10.70 -20.82
C ILE A 162 -20.95 12.15 -20.94
N ASP A 163 -20.81 12.91 -19.86
CA ASP A 163 -20.80 14.36 -19.89
C ASP A 163 -19.65 14.91 -19.04
N GLY A 164 -19.53 16.23 -18.96
CA GLY A 164 -18.43 16.84 -18.23
C GLY A 164 -18.43 16.59 -16.71
N LYS A 165 -19.52 16.09 -16.15
CA LYS A 165 -19.70 15.89 -14.70
C LYS A 165 -19.94 14.44 -14.31
N ARG A 166 -20.32 13.58 -15.21
CA ARG A 166 -20.67 12.20 -14.90
C ARG A 166 -20.37 11.24 -16.04
N ILE A 167 -20.18 9.99 -15.68
CA ILE A 167 -20.03 8.86 -16.58
C ILE A 167 -21.05 7.81 -16.15
N VAL A 168 -21.84 7.32 -17.10
CA VAL A 168 -22.81 6.25 -16.89
C VAL A 168 -22.29 4.98 -17.55
N VAL A 169 -22.13 3.93 -16.76
CA VAL A 169 -21.61 2.63 -17.20
C VAL A 169 -22.71 1.58 -17.07
N ARG A 170 -23.02 0.91 -18.16
CA ARG A 170 -23.90 -0.27 -18.16
C ARG A 170 -23.08 -1.51 -17.81
N VAL A 171 -23.44 -2.15 -16.71
CA VAL A 171 -22.71 -3.33 -16.20
C VAL A 171 -22.95 -4.53 -17.10
N THR A 172 -21.87 -5.23 -17.47
CA THR A 172 -21.91 -6.47 -18.27
C THR A 172 -21.71 -7.73 -17.43
N ASP A 173 -21.28 -7.58 -16.18
CA ASP A 173 -21.13 -8.70 -15.25
C ASP A 173 -22.49 -9.27 -14.84
N LYS A 174 -22.50 -10.50 -14.32
CA LYS A 174 -23.70 -11.11 -13.77
C LYS A 174 -24.22 -10.29 -12.60
N ILE A 175 -25.43 -9.77 -12.74
CA ILE A 175 -26.08 -8.92 -11.76
C ILE A 175 -26.98 -9.77 -10.87
N LYS A 176 -26.89 -9.59 -9.56
CA LYS A 176 -27.86 -10.15 -8.62
C LYS A 176 -29.18 -9.39 -8.74
N THR A 177 -30.27 -10.06 -8.44
CA THR A 177 -31.64 -9.49 -8.57
C THR A 177 -31.85 -8.19 -7.77
N THR A 178 -31.02 -7.95 -6.76
CA THR A 178 -31.07 -6.76 -5.88
C THR A 178 -30.12 -5.64 -6.29
N GLU A 179 -29.29 -5.84 -7.31
CA GLU A 179 -28.29 -4.87 -7.75
C GLU A 179 -28.74 -4.10 -8.98
N SER A 180 -28.36 -2.81 -9.07
CA SER A 180 -28.57 -2.01 -10.27
C SER A 180 -27.67 -2.49 -11.41
N GLY A 181 -28.19 -2.50 -12.61
CA GLY A 181 -27.44 -2.79 -13.85
C GLY A 181 -26.64 -1.61 -14.38
N VAL A 182 -26.62 -0.49 -13.68
CA VAL A 182 -25.99 0.76 -14.11
C VAL A 182 -25.18 1.34 -12.95
N ASP A 183 -23.95 1.74 -13.24
CA ASP A 183 -23.10 2.51 -12.33
C ASP A 183 -22.96 3.94 -12.83
N ILE A 184 -23.20 4.91 -11.94
CA ILE A 184 -23.07 6.32 -12.23
C ILE A 184 -21.91 6.90 -11.43
N TYR A 185 -20.90 7.42 -12.13
CA TYR A 185 -19.74 8.05 -11.53
C TYR A 185 -19.84 9.56 -11.68
N THR A 186 -19.83 10.27 -10.56
CA THR A 186 -19.87 11.74 -10.54
C THR A 186 -18.44 12.27 -10.39
N LEU A 187 -18.04 13.13 -11.31
CA LEU A 187 -16.72 13.74 -11.33
C LEU A 187 -16.67 14.98 -10.45
N GLN A 188 -15.58 15.15 -9.72
CA GLN A 188 -15.31 16.38 -8.95
C GLN A 188 -14.83 17.48 -9.89
N LYS A 189 -15.49 18.62 -9.83
CA LYS A 189 -15.19 19.77 -10.71
C LYS A 189 -14.75 20.96 -9.89
N PHE A 190 -13.54 21.48 -10.16
CA PHE A 190 -13.00 22.74 -9.65
C PHE A 190 -13.10 22.89 -8.12
N GLN A 191 -12.81 21.83 -7.39
CA GLN A 191 -12.79 21.86 -5.92
C GLN A 191 -11.41 22.17 -5.39
N ARG A 192 -11.36 22.88 -4.27
CA ARG A 192 -10.13 23.20 -3.58
C ARG A 192 -9.66 22.01 -2.74
N SER A 193 -8.38 21.63 -2.87
CA SER A 193 -7.74 20.65 -1.98
C SER A 193 -7.25 21.29 -0.68
N ASN A 194 -6.82 20.46 0.28
CA ASN A 194 -6.23 20.93 1.54
C ASN A 194 -4.93 21.73 1.34
N GLN A 195 -4.21 21.51 0.24
CA GLN A 195 -3.00 22.25 -0.13
C GLN A 195 -3.26 23.41 -1.08
N SER A 196 -4.51 23.87 -1.20
CA SER A 196 -4.93 24.97 -2.08
C SER A 196 -4.69 24.69 -3.57
N THR A 197 -4.65 23.44 -3.99
CA THR A 197 -4.64 23.04 -5.40
C THR A 197 -6.06 22.83 -5.92
N CYS A 198 -6.24 22.88 -7.22
CA CYS A 198 -7.54 22.65 -7.87
C CYS A 198 -7.72 21.18 -8.24
N ILE A 199 -8.80 20.58 -7.74
CA ILE A 199 -9.23 19.24 -8.15
C ILE A 199 -10.25 19.39 -9.28
N ASN A 200 -9.91 18.92 -10.47
CA ASN A 200 -10.80 18.91 -11.62
C ASN A 200 -10.65 17.58 -12.38
N GLN A 201 -11.59 16.68 -12.16
CA GLN A 201 -11.61 15.38 -12.82
C GLN A 201 -12.25 15.50 -14.20
N ARG A 202 -11.64 14.87 -15.19
CA ARG A 202 -12.12 14.81 -16.57
C ARG A 202 -12.29 13.37 -17.03
N PRO A 203 -13.30 13.07 -17.87
CA PRO A 203 -13.45 11.76 -18.46
C PRO A 203 -12.22 11.39 -19.31
N LEU A 204 -11.70 10.19 -19.11
CA LEU A 204 -10.62 9.60 -19.92
C LEU A 204 -11.17 8.55 -20.90
N VAL A 205 -12.35 8.04 -20.64
CA VAL A 205 -13.07 7.08 -21.48
C VAL A 205 -13.91 7.79 -22.55
N LYS A 206 -14.23 7.06 -23.63
CA LYS A 206 -15.04 7.55 -24.73
C LYS A 206 -16.28 6.68 -24.91
#